data_0e4934aa3090206e8ea923ed9bbf2878
#
_entry.id   0e4934aa3090206e8ea923ed9bbf2878
#
_cell.length_a   1.000
_cell.length_b   1.000
_cell.length_c   1.000
_cell.angle_alpha   90.00
_cell.angle_beta   90.00
_cell.angle_gamma   90.00
#
_symmetry.space_group_name_H-M   'P 1'
#
loop_
_entity.id
_entity.type
_entity.pdbx_description
1 polymer ?
#
loop_
_entity_poly.entity_id
_entity_poly.type
_entity_poly.pdbx_seq_one_letter_code
_entity_poly.pdbx_strand_id
1 'polypeptide(L)'
;EISSCDWSSDVCSSDLVNGMPDGRNDKRCDGDSGVDGAGDADGVDEGSTVEEADDETARMSPGRLEAFSDGVIAIAITLLSLEIRLPEDLSLLDGLSSLWPGYVGFVLSFLLIGQVWLNHHAIFQRIRCVDQWVLVWNLLLLLDVAFLPFATTVLTRALKTGGEARAGAVFYGLVMMFGGFFFNGLWQAAIRDRRCLRPGVSDAVVRAMTRRFAMGPVLYAIAAAVSMVSAWLSVTTYLLLIVFYMLES
;
A
#
# COMPACT_ATOMS: atom_id res chain seq x y z
N GLU A 1 23.27 -4.13 -35.66
CA GLU A 1 23.92 -3.19 -34.73
C GLU A 1 22.86 -2.62 -33.82
N ILE A 2 22.74 -3.24 -32.64
CA ILE A 2 21.83 -2.74 -31.59
C ILE A 2 22.71 -2.02 -30.58
N SER A 3 22.56 -0.72 -30.54
CA SER A 3 23.27 0.18 -29.64
C SER A 3 22.80 -0.02 -28.21
N SER A 4 23.73 -0.35 -27.34
CA SER A 4 23.61 -0.45 -25.90
C SER A 4 23.41 0.94 -25.31
N CYS A 5 22.25 1.21 -24.70
CA CYS A 5 22.04 2.41 -23.88
C CYS A 5 22.50 2.13 -22.43
N ASP A 6 23.54 2.83 -22.04
CA ASP A 6 24.13 2.84 -20.70
C ASP A 6 23.27 3.71 -19.76
N TRP A 7 22.84 3.13 -18.62
CA TRP A 7 21.92 3.73 -17.61
C TRP A 7 22.66 4.30 -16.41
N SER A 8 23.80 4.96 -16.61
CA SER A 8 24.48 5.63 -15.50
C SER A 8 24.91 7.02 -15.91
N SER A 9 24.10 8.02 -15.59
CA SER A 9 24.43 9.44 -15.42
C SER A 9 23.45 10.40 -16.10
N ASP A 10 22.35 10.69 -15.43
CA ASP A 10 21.58 11.90 -15.73
C ASP A 10 21.66 12.86 -14.53
N VAL A 11 22.80 13.55 -14.46
CA VAL A 11 22.92 14.86 -13.82
C VAL A 11 22.60 15.88 -14.90
N CYS A 12 21.36 16.36 -14.95
CA CYS A 12 21.01 17.52 -15.77
C CYS A 12 21.57 18.78 -15.15
N SER A 13 22.69 19.21 -15.69
CA SER A 13 23.25 20.55 -15.54
C SER A 13 22.53 21.47 -16.52
N SER A 14 21.64 22.31 -16.03
CA SER A 14 21.03 23.41 -16.78
C SER A 14 21.76 24.70 -16.49
N ASP A 15 22.90 24.92 -17.16
CA ASP A 15 23.52 26.23 -17.28
C ASP A 15 24.21 26.33 -18.63
N LEU A 16 23.55 26.90 -19.56
CA LEU A 16 24.09 27.57 -20.74
C LEU A 16 22.98 28.40 -21.38
N VAL A 17 23.03 29.70 -21.29
CA VAL A 17 22.97 30.65 -22.41
C VAL A 17 23.00 32.09 -21.92
N ASN A 18 24.00 32.78 -22.42
CA ASN A 18 24.07 34.17 -22.84
C ASN A 18 24.69 35.26 -21.95
N GLY A 19 25.83 35.66 -22.40
CA GLY A 19 25.99 37.01 -23.00
C GLY A 19 26.65 38.03 -22.03
N MET A 20 27.94 38.18 -22.11
CA MET A 20 28.68 39.46 -21.80
C MET A 20 28.20 40.59 -22.73
N PRO A 21 28.29 41.92 -22.37
CA PRO A 21 29.59 42.51 -21.95
C PRO A 21 29.56 43.70 -20.95
N ASP A 22 30.70 43.89 -20.30
CA ASP A 22 31.45 45.11 -20.04
C ASP A 22 30.79 46.34 -19.37
N GLY A 23 31.40 46.80 -18.26
CA GLY A 23 31.01 48.05 -17.61
C GLY A 23 31.72 48.29 -16.27
N ARG A 24 33.00 48.65 -16.34
CA ARG A 24 33.75 49.27 -15.24
C ARG A 24 32.94 50.33 -14.49
N ASN A 25 32.86 50.28 -13.16
CA ASN A 25 33.01 51.50 -12.36
C ASN A 25 33.51 51.22 -10.96
N ASP A 26 34.68 51.73 -10.74
CA ASP A 26 35.45 51.89 -9.54
C ASP A 26 34.80 53.03 -8.71
N LYS A 27 34.39 52.75 -7.45
CA LYS A 27 34.25 53.79 -6.42
C LYS A 27 34.52 53.22 -5.05
N ARG A 28 35.73 53.48 -4.60
CA ARG A 28 36.19 53.49 -3.22
C ARG A 28 35.45 54.61 -2.47
N CYS A 29 34.92 54.36 -1.28
CA CYS A 29 34.62 55.36 -0.27
C CYS A 29 34.98 54.78 1.10
N ASP A 30 36.07 55.31 1.61
CA ASP A 30 36.47 55.31 3.02
C ASP A 30 35.54 56.23 3.83
N GLY A 31 35.34 55.92 5.13
CA GLY A 31 34.68 56.85 6.07
C GLY A 31 34.05 56.00 7.22
N ASP A 32 34.79 55.68 8.18
CA ASP A 32 35.01 56.16 9.56
C ASP A 32 33.81 56.64 10.36
N SER A 33 33.90 56.26 11.66
CA SER A 33 33.21 56.74 12.86
C SER A 33 31.97 55.88 13.33
N GLY A 34 32.21 55.08 14.31
CA GLY A 34 31.77 54.91 15.64
C GLY A 34 30.40 55.43 16.06
N VAL A 35 29.65 54.63 16.78
CA VAL A 35 28.93 54.99 18.02
C VAL A 35 28.33 53.72 18.64
N ASP A 36 28.51 53.63 19.94
CA ASP A 36 27.95 52.66 20.88
C ASP A 36 26.41 52.55 20.82
N GLY A 37 25.92 51.35 20.89
CA GLY A 37 24.49 51.07 21.07
C GLY A 37 24.30 49.67 21.59
N ALA A 38 24.23 49.53 22.91
CA ALA A 38 23.71 48.35 23.58
C ALA A 38 22.25 48.12 23.15
N GLY A 39 21.93 46.93 22.66
CA GLY A 39 20.59 46.53 22.29
C GLY A 39 20.49 45.03 22.23
N ASP A 40 19.87 44.46 23.25
CA ASP A 40 19.18 43.20 23.43
C ASP A 40 19.56 42.05 22.49
N ALA A 41 20.21 41.07 23.08
CA ALA A 41 20.33 39.70 22.60
C ALA A 41 18.94 39.03 22.61
N ASP A 42 18.21 39.11 21.50
CA ASP A 42 17.17 38.12 21.19
C ASP A 42 17.88 36.78 20.99
N GLY A 43 17.88 35.97 22.05
CA GLY A 43 18.29 34.58 22.00
C GLY A 43 17.31 33.82 21.10
N VAL A 44 17.65 33.78 19.82
CA VAL A 44 17.02 32.83 18.91
C VAL A 44 17.38 31.43 19.43
N ASP A 45 16.39 30.71 19.95
CA ASP A 45 16.53 29.34 20.43
C ASP A 45 16.84 28.42 19.22
N GLU A 46 18.13 28.38 18.84
CA GLU A 46 18.63 27.50 17.76
C GLU A 46 18.50 26.01 18.12
N GLY A 47 18.27 25.67 19.41
CA GLY A 47 18.14 24.30 19.86
C GLY A 47 16.84 23.63 19.40
N SER A 48 15.73 24.38 19.36
CA SER A 48 14.43 23.81 19.01
C SER A 48 14.28 23.48 17.51
N THR A 49 14.96 24.22 16.66
CA THR A 49 14.91 24.01 15.20
C THR A 49 15.74 22.82 14.74
N VAL A 50 16.82 22.49 15.46
CA VAL A 50 17.70 21.35 15.14
C VAL A 50 17.05 20.04 15.61
N GLU A 51 16.44 20.01 16.81
CA GLU A 51 15.73 18.83 17.30
C GLU A 51 14.48 18.50 16.46
N GLU A 52 13.72 19.50 15.98
CA GLU A 52 12.59 19.28 15.08
C GLU A 52 13.04 18.77 13.69
N ALA A 53 14.17 19.24 13.16
CA ALA A 53 14.73 18.79 11.89
C ALA A 53 15.29 17.36 11.97
N ASP A 54 15.88 16.97 13.09
CA ASP A 54 16.41 15.62 13.33
C ASP A 54 15.28 14.59 13.53
N ASP A 55 14.16 14.94 14.15
CA ASP A 55 12.99 14.08 14.29
C ASP A 55 12.25 13.88 12.95
N GLU A 56 12.24 14.87 12.07
CA GLU A 56 11.64 14.78 10.73
C GLU A 56 12.48 13.89 9.79
N THR A 57 13.81 13.90 9.92
CA THR A 57 14.71 13.03 9.14
C THR A 57 14.70 11.56 9.59
N ALA A 58 14.35 11.28 10.86
CA ALA A 58 14.27 9.92 11.40
C ALA A 58 12.99 9.19 10.98
N ARG A 59 11.95 9.89 10.53
CA ARG A 59 10.67 9.28 10.10
C ARG A 59 10.78 8.74 8.67
N MET A 60 10.46 7.46 8.51
CA MET A 60 10.42 6.83 7.18
C MET A 60 9.42 7.58 6.28
N SER A 61 9.83 7.92 5.06
CA SER A 61 8.92 8.57 4.11
C SER A 61 7.82 7.60 3.67
N PRO A 62 6.56 8.06 3.53
CA PRO A 62 5.46 7.23 3.07
C PRO A 62 5.75 6.52 1.75
N GLY A 63 6.43 7.19 0.80
CA GLY A 63 6.76 6.62 -0.51
C GLY A 63 7.70 5.41 -0.43
N ARG A 64 8.64 5.35 0.52
CA ARG A 64 9.50 4.16 0.70
C ARG A 64 8.71 2.97 1.23
N LEU A 65 7.78 3.20 2.17
CA LEU A 65 6.92 2.14 2.69
C LEU A 65 5.93 1.66 1.64
N GLU A 66 5.37 2.57 0.85
CA GLU A 66 4.49 2.26 -0.28
C GLU A 66 5.21 1.40 -1.32
N ALA A 67 6.42 1.81 -1.76
CA ALA A 67 7.21 1.04 -2.72
C ALA A 67 7.58 -0.37 -2.22
N PHE A 68 7.90 -0.52 -0.93
CA PHE A 68 8.13 -1.82 -0.31
C PHE A 68 6.85 -2.68 -0.35
N SER A 69 5.72 -2.09 0.01
CA SER A 69 4.41 -2.78 0.01
C SER A 69 4.02 -3.21 -1.40
N ASP A 70 4.20 -2.35 -2.41
CA ASP A 70 3.93 -2.66 -3.82
C ASP A 70 4.76 -3.86 -4.30
N GLY A 71 6.03 -3.95 -3.88
CA GLY A 71 6.88 -5.10 -4.17
C GLY A 71 6.33 -6.41 -3.60
N VAL A 72 5.90 -6.41 -2.34
CA VAL A 72 5.33 -7.61 -1.68
C VAL A 72 4.00 -8.00 -2.34
N ILE A 73 3.13 -7.04 -2.61
CA ILE A 73 1.83 -7.26 -3.26
C ILE A 73 2.02 -7.84 -4.68
N ALA A 74 2.96 -7.29 -5.46
CA ALA A 74 3.26 -7.77 -6.80
C ALA A 74 3.76 -9.23 -6.79
N ILE A 75 4.62 -9.58 -5.82
CA ILE A 75 5.09 -10.97 -5.65
C ILE A 75 3.93 -11.88 -5.27
N ALA A 76 3.08 -11.47 -4.33
CA ALA A 76 1.94 -12.28 -3.90
C ALA A 76 0.98 -12.58 -5.07
N ILE A 77 0.69 -11.59 -5.93
CA ILE A 77 -0.13 -11.79 -7.14
C ILE A 77 0.50 -12.80 -8.09
N THR A 78 1.79 -12.72 -8.32
CA THR A 78 2.48 -13.63 -9.26
C THR A 78 2.56 -15.06 -8.71
N LEU A 79 2.72 -15.23 -7.41
CA LEU A 79 2.72 -16.54 -6.76
C LEU A 79 1.39 -17.30 -6.92
N LEU A 80 0.26 -16.59 -7.06
CA LEU A 80 -1.04 -17.23 -7.31
C LEU A 80 -1.03 -18.11 -8.58
N SER A 81 -0.31 -17.71 -9.62
CA SER A 81 -0.25 -18.46 -10.87
C SER A 81 0.52 -19.78 -10.73
N LEU A 82 1.48 -19.86 -9.81
CA LEU A 82 2.26 -21.06 -9.54
C LEU A 82 1.46 -22.15 -8.82
N GLU A 83 0.33 -21.80 -8.23
CA GLU A 83 -0.57 -22.75 -7.56
C GLU A 83 -1.43 -23.55 -8.57
N ILE A 84 -1.52 -23.08 -9.82
CA ILE A 84 -2.24 -23.77 -10.90
C ILE A 84 -1.28 -24.79 -11.54
N ARG A 85 -1.39 -26.06 -11.10
CA ARG A 85 -0.53 -27.14 -11.60
C ARG A 85 -1.35 -28.13 -12.44
N LEU A 86 -0.86 -28.38 -13.66
CA LEU A 86 -1.48 -29.36 -14.53
C LEU A 86 -1.23 -30.78 -13.98
N PRO A 87 -2.28 -31.63 -13.86
CA PRO A 87 -2.11 -33.04 -13.51
C PRO A 87 -1.30 -33.80 -14.58
N GLU A 88 -0.33 -34.61 -14.16
CA GLU A 88 0.55 -35.35 -15.08
C GLU A 88 -0.15 -36.61 -15.63
N ASP A 89 -1.17 -37.12 -14.93
CA ASP A 89 -1.84 -38.40 -15.24
C ASP A 89 -3.02 -38.25 -16.21
N LEU A 90 -3.35 -37.06 -16.67
CA LEU A 90 -4.51 -36.79 -17.52
C LEU A 90 -4.09 -36.31 -18.92
N SER A 91 -4.99 -36.50 -19.91
CA SER A 91 -4.80 -35.82 -21.19
C SER A 91 -4.79 -34.30 -21.01
N LEU A 92 -4.15 -33.54 -21.92
CA LEU A 92 -4.06 -32.08 -21.81
C LEU A 92 -5.45 -31.42 -21.65
N LEU A 93 -6.44 -31.84 -22.42
CA LEU A 93 -7.78 -31.25 -22.38
C LEU A 93 -8.52 -31.63 -21.09
N ASP A 94 -8.41 -32.88 -20.65
CA ASP A 94 -9.01 -33.32 -19.40
C ASP A 94 -8.31 -32.67 -18.19
N GLY A 95 -6.99 -32.54 -18.25
CA GLY A 95 -6.22 -31.84 -17.25
C GLY A 95 -6.64 -30.38 -17.10
N LEU A 96 -6.71 -29.63 -18.20
CA LEU A 96 -7.15 -28.22 -18.20
C LEU A 96 -8.59 -28.07 -17.69
N SER A 97 -9.51 -28.96 -18.11
CA SER A 97 -10.89 -28.90 -17.65
C SER A 97 -11.03 -29.20 -16.16
N SER A 98 -10.19 -30.09 -15.60
CA SER A 98 -10.19 -30.45 -14.18
C SER A 98 -9.69 -29.32 -13.27
N LEU A 99 -9.00 -28.31 -13.81
CA LEU A 99 -8.41 -27.19 -13.07
C LEU A 99 -9.39 -26.04 -12.81
N TRP A 100 -10.65 -26.13 -13.25
CA TRP A 100 -11.60 -25.04 -13.10
C TRP A 100 -11.73 -24.46 -11.66
N PRO A 101 -11.62 -25.26 -10.54
CA PRO A 101 -11.62 -24.67 -9.20
C PRO A 101 -10.37 -23.80 -8.95
N GLY A 102 -9.23 -24.19 -9.54
CA GLY A 102 -7.99 -23.42 -9.53
C GLY A 102 -8.14 -22.06 -10.22
N TYR A 103 -8.80 -22.04 -11.38
CA TYR A 103 -9.07 -20.78 -12.09
C TYR A 103 -9.99 -19.85 -11.29
N VAL A 104 -11.04 -20.40 -10.68
CA VAL A 104 -11.93 -19.62 -9.81
C VAL A 104 -11.17 -19.03 -8.62
N GLY A 105 -10.38 -19.85 -7.92
CA GLY A 105 -9.56 -19.39 -6.79
C GLY A 105 -8.53 -18.34 -7.21
N PHE A 106 -7.87 -18.54 -8.35
CA PHE A 106 -6.90 -17.58 -8.91
C PHE A 106 -7.56 -16.22 -9.19
N VAL A 107 -8.66 -16.21 -9.94
CA VAL A 107 -9.36 -14.95 -10.29
C VAL A 107 -9.88 -14.25 -9.03
N LEU A 108 -10.46 -14.99 -8.10
CA LEU A 108 -10.95 -14.45 -6.84
C LEU A 108 -9.83 -13.77 -6.04
N SER A 109 -8.71 -14.45 -5.85
CA SER A 109 -7.59 -13.95 -5.08
C SER A 109 -6.81 -12.85 -5.78
N PHE A 110 -6.70 -12.91 -7.12
CA PHE A 110 -6.11 -11.84 -7.92
C PHE A 110 -6.89 -10.53 -7.76
N LEU A 111 -8.22 -10.59 -7.88
CA LEU A 111 -9.08 -9.43 -7.71
C LEU A 111 -9.04 -8.90 -6.27
N LEU A 112 -8.99 -9.81 -5.27
CA LEU A 112 -8.86 -9.42 -3.86
C LEU A 112 -7.55 -8.67 -3.60
N ILE A 113 -6.41 -9.21 -4.04
CA ILE A 113 -5.12 -8.55 -3.86
C ILE A 113 -5.08 -7.22 -4.62
N GLY A 114 -5.64 -7.18 -5.83
CA GLY A 114 -5.79 -5.93 -6.60
C GLY A 114 -6.61 -4.87 -5.87
N GLN A 115 -7.73 -5.28 -5.25
CA GLN A 115 -8.55 -4.40 -4.42
C GLN A 115 -7.79 -3.89 -3.19
N VAL A 116 -7.03 -4.77 -2.50
CA VAL A 116 -6.18 -4.37 -1.37
C VAL A 116 -5.17 -3.33 -1.83
N TRP A 117 -4.52 -3.55 -2.97
CA TRP A 117 -3.55 -2.61 -3.55
C TRP A 117 -4.19 -1.24 -3.86
N LEU A 118 -5.34 -1.20 -4.53
CA LEU A 118 -6.04 0.05 -4.83
C LEU A 118 -6.35 0.86 -3.55
N ASN A 119 -6.88 0.19 -2.54
CA ASN A 119 -7.21 0.84 -1.27
C ASN A 119 -5.96 1.24 -0.47
N HIS A 120 -4.89 0.45 -0.52
CA HIS A 120 -3.59 0.75 0.09
C HIS A 120 -3.00 2.02 -0.51
N HIS A 121 -2.91 2.08 -1.84
CA HIS A 121 -2.46 3.26 -2.57
C HIS A 121 -3.30 4.51 -2.20
N ALA A 122 -4.63 4.36 -2.10
CA ALA A 122 -5.51 5.44 -1.69
C ALA A 122 -5.23 5.97 -0.26
N ILE A 123 -4.80 5.12 0.68
CA ILE A 123 -4.36 5.56 2.03
C ILE A 123 -3.07 6.36 1.91
N PHE A 124 -2.04 5.81 1.22
CA PHE A 124 -0.72 6.43 1.13
C PHE A 124 -0.73 7.76 0.38
N GLN A 125 -1.65 7.96 -0.56
CA GLN A 125 -1.88 9.27 -1.18
C GLN A 125 -2.38 10.34 -0.20
N ARG A 126 -2.93 9.97 0.94
CA ARG A 126 -3.55 10.89 1.91
C ARG A 126 -2.69 11.19 3.12
N ILE A 127 -1.60 10.45 3.32
CA ILE A 127 -0.66 10.64 4.43
C ILE A 127 0.65 11.26 3.96
N ARG A 128 1.31 12.03 4.84
CA ARG A 128 2.61 12.65 4.60
C ARG A 128 3.70 12.16 5.55
N CYS A 129 3.34 11.48 6.63
CA CYS A 129 4.28 10.89 7.57
C CYS A 129 3.85 9.47 7.97
N VAL A 130 4.81 8.68 8.40
CA VAL A 130 4.63 7.30 8.84
C VAL A 130 5.16 7.18 10.26
N ASP A 131 4.30 6.77 11.18
CA ASP A 131 4.68 6.42 12.54
C ASP A 131 4.91 4.91 12.69
N GLN A 132 5.39 4.49 13.86
CA GLN A 132 5.66 3.08 14.16
C GLN A 132 4.38 2.21 14.06
N TRP A 133 3.21 2.74 14.41
CA TRP A 133 1.96 1.99 14.33
C TRP A 133 1.50 1.76 12.90
N VAL A 134 1.70 2.74 12.01
CA VAL A 134 1.47 2.57 10.57
C VAL A 134 2.38 1.47 10.02
N LEU A 135 3.66 1.43 10.42
CA LEU A 135 4.60 0.37 10.02
C LEU A 135 4.12 -1.01 10.48
N VAL A 136 3.75 -1.15 11.75
CA VAL A 136 3.31 -2.44 12.31
C VAL A 136 2.04 -2.94 11.61
N TRP A 137 1.02 -2.10 11.48
CA TRP A 137 -0.22 -2.50 10.81
C TRP A 137 -0.01 -2.79 9.32
N ASN A 138 0.89 -2.06 8.67
CA ASN A 138 1.27 -2.34 7.29
C ASN A 138 1.95 -3.70 7.15
N LEU A 139 2.89 -4.04 8.04
CA LEU A 139 3.55 -5.35 8.02
C LEU A 139 2.56 -6.50 8.28
N LEU A 140 1.60 -6.33 9.19
CA LEU A 140 0.55 -7.33 9.43
C LEU A 140 -0.35 -7.52 8.20
N LEU A 141 -0.70 -6.43 7.51
CA LEU A 141 -1.43 -6.50 6.25
C LEU A 141 -0.62 -7.23 5.17
N LEU A 142 0.66 -6.91 5.01
CA LEU A 142 1.53 -7.57 4.04
C LEU A 142 1.74 -9.05 4.36
N LEU A 143 1.81 -9.43 5.63
CA LEU A 143 1.84 -10.83 6.07
C LEU A 143 0.59 -11.58 5.60
N ASP A 144 -0.59 -10.98 5.77
CA ASP A 144 -1.86 -11.57 5.32
C ASP A 144 -1.89 -11.70 3.79
N VAL A 145 -1.49 -10.65 3.07
CA VAL A 145 -1.42 -10.68 1.60
C VAL A 145 -0.45 -11.74 1.09
N ALA A 146 0.73 -11.89 1.72
CA ALA A 146 1.70 -12.92 1.37
C ALA A 146 1.20 -14.34 1.68
N PHE A 147 0.24 -14.49 2.60
CA PHE A 147 -0.39 -15.76 2.97
C PHE A 147 -1.55 -16.15 2.03
N LEU A 148 -2.10 -15.21 1.25
CA LEU A 148 -3.25 -15.46 0.36
C LEU A 148 -3.03 -16.57 -0.67
N PRO A 149 -1.86 -16.73 -1.33
CA PRO A 149 -1.64 -17.84 -2.25
C PRO A 149 -1.86 -19.22 -1.58
N PHE A 150 -1.37 -19.39 -0.35
CA PHE A 150 -1.63 -20.61 0.42
C PHE A 150 -3.13 -20.79 0.73
N ALA A 151 -3.81 -19.75 1.18
CA ALA A 151 -5.24 -19.79 1.46
C ALA A 151 -6.06 -20.16 0.21
N THR A 152 -5.64 -19.64 -0.96
CA THR A 152 -6.21 -19.98 -2.27
C THR A 152 -6.05 -21.46 -2.59
N THR A 153 -4.88 -22.03 -2.34
CA THR A 153 -4.61 -23.47 -2.52
C THR A 153 -5.52 -24.32 -1.64
N VAL A 154 -5.69 -23.94 -0.38
CA VAL A 154 -6.60 -24.66 0.55
C VAL A 154 -8.04 -24.61 0.03
N LEU A 155 -8.52 -23.44 -0.39
CA LEU A 155 -9.86 -23.28 -0.95
C LEU A 155 -10.05 -24.16 -2.19
N THR A 156 -9.14 -24.06 -3.16
CA THR A 156 -9.26 -24.77 -4.45
C THR A 156 -9.21 -26.29 -4.29
N ARG A 157 -8.34 -26.79 -3.39
CA ARG A 157 -8.31 -28.23 -3.04
C ARG A 157 -9.62 -28.69 -2.42
N ALA A 158 -10.14 -27.92 -1.45
CA ALA A 158 -11.38 -28.25 -0.77
C ALA A 158 -12.59 -28.26 -1.73
N LEU A 159 -12.65 -27.31 -2.67
CA LEU A 159 -13.67 -27.26 -3.72
C LEU A 159 -13.58 -28.47 -4.67
N LYS A 160 -12.37 -28.94 -4.96
CA LYS A 160 -12.14 -30.10 -5.83
C LYS A 160 -12.59 -31.41 -5.20
N THR A 161 -12.31 -31.58 -3.90
CA THR A 161 -12.68 -32.80 -3.16
C THR A 161 -14.16 -32.86 -2.76
N GLY A 162 -14.84 -31.71 -2.72
CA GLY A 162 -16.27 -31.56 -2.42
C GLY A 162 -16.64 -31.79 -0.95
N GLY A 163 -16.08 -32.82 -0.29
CA GLY A 163 -16.39 -33.14 1.10
C GLY A 163 -15.94 -32.08 2.10
N GLU A 164 -14.85 -31.40 1.81
CA GLU A 164 -14.24 -30.39 2.67
C GLU A 164 -14.45 -28.94 2.18
N ALA A 165 -15.28 -28.77 1.15
CA ALA A 165 -15.49 -27.48 0.50
C ALA A 165 -15.87 -26.35 1.47
N ARG A 166 -16.71 -26.67 2.49
CA ARG A 166 -17.10 -25.69 3.52
C ARG A 166 -15.92 -25.28 4.38
N ALA A 167 -15.09 -26.24 4.84
CA ALA A 167 -13.94 -25.95 5.68
C ALA A 167 -12.93 -25.06 4.94
N GLY A 168 -12.64 -25.36 3.66
CA GLY A 168 -11.76 -24.53 2.83
C GLY A 168 -12.30 -23.13 2.60
N ALA A 169 -13.62 -23.00 2.36
CA ALA A 169 -14.26 -21.70 2.19
C ALA A 169 -14.30 -20.88 3.49
N VAL A 170 -14.54 -21.51 4.65
CA VAL A 170 -14.43 -20.85 5.97
C VAL A 170 -13.01 -20.37 6.22
N PHE A 171 -12.01 -21.23 5.98
CA PHE A 171 -10.60 -20.87 6.17
C PHE A 171 -10.21 -19.67 5.32
N TYR A 172 -10.56 -19.69 4.04
CA TYR A 172 -10.31 -18.56 3.13
C TYR A 172 -11.00 -17.29 3.61
N GLY A 173 -12.26 -17.38 4.03
CA GLY A 173 -13.03 -16.26 4.56
C GLY A 173 -12.45 -15.67 5.85
N LEU A 174 -11.87 -16.49 6.73
CA LEU A 174 -11.16 -16.02 7.92
C LEU A 174 -9.91 -15.24 7.55
N VAL A 175 -9.13 -15.69 6.57
CA VAL A 175 -7.97 -14.93 6.06
C VAL A 175 -8.44 -13.57 5.52
N MET A 176 -9.47 -13.52 4.68
CA MET A 176 -10.04 -12.26 4.19
C MET A 176 -10.52 -11.33 5.32
N MET A 177 -11.12 -11.90 6.37
CA MET A 177 -11.57 -11.14 7.55
C MET A 177 -10.38 -10.52 8.29
N PHE A 178 -9.30 -11.28 8.50
CA PHE A 178 -8.09 -10.77 9.14
C PHE A 178 -7.39 -9.71 8.29
N GLY A 179 -7.31 -9.91 6.97
CA GLY A 179 -6.81 -8.90 6.03
C GLY A 179 -7.60 -7.60 6.14
N GLY A 180 -8.93 -7.67 6.17
CA GLY A 180 -9.79 -6.52 6.40
C GLY A 180 -9.57 -5.86 7.77
N PHE A 181 -9.33 -6.65 8.82
CA PHE A 181 -8.99 -6.14 10.15
C PHE A 181 -7.65 -5.41 10.17
N PHE A 182 -6.60 -5.98 9.58
CA PHE A 182 -5.27 -5.34 9.49
C PHE A 182 -5.34 -4.08 8.64
N PHE A 183 -6.11 -4.11 7.55
CA PHE A 183 -6.33 -2.95 6.71
C PHE A 183 -7.03 -1.81 7.46
N ASN A 184 -8.07 -2.12 8.24
CA ASN A 184 -8.72 -1.12 9.10
C ASN A 184 -7.76 -0.60 10.17
N GLY A 185 -6.93 -1.47 10.78
CA GLY A 185 -5.89 -1.07 11.72
C GLY A 185 -4.88 -0.09 11.12
N LEU A 186 -4.43 -0.34 9.89
CA LEU A 186 -3.55 0.55 9.13
C LEU A 186 -4.20 1.94 8.93
N TRP A 187 -5.47 1.97 8.52
CA TRP A 187 -6.19 3.21 8.36
C TRP A 187 -6.36 3.98 9.69
N GLN A 188 -6.74 3.29 10.77
CA GLN A 188 -6.88 3.92 12.09
C GLN A 188 -5.54 4.49 12.60
N ALA A 189 -4.44 3.78 12.38
CA ALA A 189 -3.11 4.29 12.68
C ALA A 189 -2.78 5.54 11.85
N ALA A 190 -3.06 5.50 10.55
CA ALA A 190 -2.80 6.60 9.61
C ALA A 190 -3.55 7.90 9.96
N ILE A 191 -4.79 7.80 10.50
CA ILE A 191 -5.59 8.97 10.86
C ILE A 191 -5.45 9.40 12.33
N ARG A 192 -4.69 8.65 13.15
CA ARG A 192 -4.53 8.91 14.59
C ARG A 192 -3.93 10.28 14.85
N ASP A 193 -2.90 10.67 14.09
CA ASP A 193 -2.33 12.01 14.12
C ASP A 193 -2.80 12.81 12.88
N ARG A 194 -3.69 13.76 13.12
CA ARG A 194 -4.20 14.65 12.06
C ARG A 194 -3.11 15.45 11.36
N ARG A 195 -1.96 15.67 12.02
CA ARG A 195 -0.80 16.35 11.42
C ARG A 195 -0.17 15.50 10.31
N CYS A 196 -0.33 14.19 10.36
CA CYS A 196 0.18 13.28 9.34
C CYS A 196 -0.74 13.15 8.11
N LEU A 197 -1.93 13.73 8.13
CA LEU A 197 -2.76 13.82 6.93
C LEU A 197 -2.29 14.98 6.04
N ARG A 198 -2.39 14.78 4.72
CA ARG A 198 -2.07 15.84 3.76
C ARG A 198 -3.05 17.00 3.88
N PRO A 199 -2.59 18.26 3.67
CA PRO A 199 -3.49 19.41 3.60
C PRO A 199 -4.58 19.19 2.54
N GLY A 200 -5.84 19.54 2.86
CA GLY A 200 -6.98 19.39 1.94
C GLY A 200 -7.79 18.10 2.12
N VAL A 201 -7.34 17.14 2.94
CA VAL A 201 -8.17 15.97 3.28
C VAL A 201 -9.28 16.38 4.23
N SER A 202 -10.53 16.43 3.73
CA SER A 202 -11.69 16.87 4.52
C SER A 202 -12.13 15.79 5.53
N ASP A 203 -12.75 16.24 6.64
CA ASP A 203 -13.33 15.32 7.64
C ASP A 203 -14.42 14.42 7.06
N ALA A 204 -15.09 14.86 6.01
CA ALA A 204 -16.10 14.07 5.32
C ALA A 204 -15.46 12.85 4.65
N VAL A 205 -14.33 13.02 3.96
CA VAL A 205 -13.56 11.94 3.35
C VAL A 205 -13.04 10.96 4.40
N VAL A 206 -12.46 11.48 5.50
CA VAL A 206 -11.99 10.63 6.60
C VAL A 206 -13.11 9.79 7.18
N ARG A 207 -14.27 10.36 7.46
CA ARG A 207 -15.43 9.62 8.00
C ARG A 207 -15.96 8.57 7.01
N ALA A 208 -16.04 8.90 5.72
CA ALA A 208 -16.48 7.96 4.68
C ALA A 208 -15.54 6.75 4.58
N MET A 209 -14.23 6.98 4.50
CA MET A 209 -13.24 5.91 4.46
C MET A 209 -13.22 5.07 5.74
N THR A 210 -13.30 5.70 6.91
CA THR A 210 -13.36 5.00 8.20
C THR A 210 -14.55 4.06 8.27
N ARG A 211 -15.74 4.52 7.88
CA ARG A 211 -16.94 3.68 7.83
C ARG A 211 -16.78 2.53 6.86
N ARG A 212 -16.26 2.80 5.67
CA ARG A 212 -16.03 1.80 4.62
C ARG A 212 -15.07 0.70 5.10
N PHE A 213 -13.90 1.06 5.63
CA PHE A 213 -12.90 0.09 6.07
C PHE A 213 -13.32 -0.65 7.34
N ALA A 214 -14.10 -0.04 8.23
CA ALA A 214 -14.64 -0.70 9.40
C ALA A 214 -15.69 -1.77 9.06
N MET A 215 -16.43 -1.62 7.94
CA MET A 215 -17.41 -2.60 7.49
C MET A 215 -16.75 -3.84 6.88
N GLY A 216 -15.56 -3.72 6.32
CA GLY A 216 -14.86 -4.81 5.62
C GLY A 216 -14.76 -6.10 6.44
N PRO A 217 -14.11 -6.08 7.63
CA PRO A 217 -13.96 -7.28 8.46
C PRO A 217 -15.31 -7.93 8.81
N VAL A 218 -16.33 -7.13 9.07
CA VAL A 218 -17.68 -7.61 9.43
C VAL A 218 -18.33 -8.32 8.24
N LEU A 219 -18.27 -7.75 7.05
CA LEU A 219 -18.84 -8.33 5.84
C LEU A 219 -18.14 -9.63 5.46
N TYR A 220 -16.80 -9.69 5.58
CA TYR A 220 -16.05 -10.92 5.34
C TYR A 220 -16.30 -11.97 6.42
N ALA A 221 -16.50 -11.57 7.69
CA ALA A 221 -16.92 -12.50 8.74
C ALA A 221 -18.30 -13.11 8.46
N ILE A 222 -19.26 -12.32 8.00
CA ILE A 222 -20.59 -12.80 7.59
C ILE A 222 -20.46 -13.75 6.39
N ALA A 223 -19.67 -13.40 5.38
CA ALA A 223 -19.43 -14.25 4.23
C ALA A 223 -18.73 -15.56 4.61
N ALA A 224 -17.80 -15.55 5.57
CA ALA A 224 -17.22 -16.76 6.15
C ALA A 224 -18.25 -17.62 6.90
N ALA A 225 -19.18 -17.01 7.63
CA ALA A 225 -20.28 -17.74 8.27
C ALA A 225 -21.22 -18.37 7.25
N VAL A 226 -21.50 -17.72 6.12
CA VAL A 226 -22.27 -18.26 4.99
C VAL A 226 -21.60 -19.52 4.42
N SER A 227 -20.28 -19.67 4.51
CA SER A 227 -19.54 -20.85 4.07
C SER A 227 -19.96 -22.13 4.82
N MET A 228 -20.45 -22.00 6.06
CA MET A 228 -20.96 -23.13 6.83
C MET A 228 -22.23 -23.75 6.21
N VAL A 229 -22.98 -22.95 5.45
CA VAL A 229 -24.19 -23.40 4.74
C VAL A 229 -23.84 -23.95 3.36
N SER A 230 -23.11 -23.15 2.56
CA SER A 230 -22.71 -23.51 1.19
C SER A 230 -21.40 -22.84 0.79
N ALA A 231 -20.41 -23.64 0.40
CA ALA A 231 -19.14 -23.14 -0.09
C ALA A 231 -19.29 -22.29 -1.37
N TRP A 232 -20.17 -22.68 -2.28
CA TRP A 232 -20.40 -21.93 -3.52
C TRP A 232 -21.09 -20.60 -3.28
N LEU A 233 -22.06 -20.56 -2.36
CA LEU A 233 -22.71 -19.30 -1.99
C LEU A 233 -21.70 -18.33 -1.39
N SER A 234 -20.76 -18.82 -0.56
CA SER A 234 -19.74 -17.96 0.02
C SER A 234 -18.71 -17.47 -1.00
N VAL A 235 -18.25 -18.31 -1.92
CA VAL A 235 -17.35 -17.91 -3.03
C VAL A 235 -17.99 -16.80 -3.86
N THR A 236 -19.28 -16.94 -4.18
CA THR A 236 -20.04 -15.90 -4.88
C THR A 236 -20.13 -14.63 -4.04
N THR A 237 -20.37 -14.74 -2.73
CA THR A 237 -20.44 -13.60 -1.82
C THR A 237 -19.08 -12.90 -1.72
N TYR A 238 -17.97 -13.65 -1.63
CA TYR A 238 -16.63 -13.07 -1.64
C TYR A 238 -16.37 -12.28 -2.92
N LEU A 239 -16.70 -12.85 -4.09
CA LEU A 239 -16.53 -12.15 -5.36
C LEU A 239 -17.36 -10.87 -5.41
N LEU A 240 -18.61 -10.91 -4.97
CA LEU A 240 -19.47 -9.73 -4.94
C LEU A 240 -18.92 -8.64 -4.00
N LEU A 241 -18.41 -9.01 -2.83
CA LEU A 241 -17.78 -8.07 -1.90
C LEU A 241 -16.51 -7.44 -2.49
N ILE A 242 -15.67 -8.23 -3.14
CA ILE A 242 -14.44 -7.74 -3.80
C ILE A 242 -14.81 -6.72 -4.89
N VAL A 243 -15.75 -7.08 -5.77
CA VAL A 243 -16.20 -6.19 -6.85
C VAL A 243 -16.83 -4.91 -6.28
N PHE A 244 -17.68 -5.05 -5.26
CA PHE A 244 -18.28 -3.89 -4.58
C PHE A 244 -17.21 -2.92 -4.05
N TYR A 245 -16.24 -3.41 -3.30
CA TYR A 245 -15.16 -2.58 -2.76
C TYR A 245 -14.23 -2.02 -3.83
N MET A 246 -14.05 -2.73 -4.95
CA MET A 246 -13.24 -2.27 -6.07
C MET A 246 -13.91 -1.13 -6.84
N LEU A 247 -15.24 -1.16 -6.99
CA LEU A 247 -15.98 -0.11 -7.69
C LEU A 247 -16.16 1.17 -6.86
N GLU A 248 -16.09 1.04 -5.52
CA GLU A 248 -16.16 2.19 -4.61
C GLU A 248 -14.79 2.83 -4.28
N SER A 249 -13.69 2.34 -4.85
CA SER A 249 -12.32 2.80 -4.55
C SER A 249 -12.02 4.20 -5.04
#